data_8b8cec13cd1ab54b9fe6b09e7482b407
#
_entry.id   8b8cec13cd1ab54b9fe6b09e7482b407
#
_cell.length_a   1.000
_cell.length_b   1.000
_cell.length_c   1.000
_cell.angle_alpha   90.00
_cell.angle_beta   90.00
_cell.angle_gamma   90.00
#
_symmetry.space_group_name_H-M   'P 1'
#
loop_
_entity.id
_entity.type
_entity.pdbx_description
1 polymer ?
#
loop_
_entity_poly.entity_id
_entity_poly.type
_entity_poly.pdbx_seq_one_letter_code
_entity_poly.pdbx_strand_id
1 'polypeptide(L)'
;GDTIQKPGGDSAVVRIHGKNKGVAVTVDSSAHYCLANPTDGGKQVVCEAWRNLISVGSNPIAITNCLNFGNPEKDKVMGQFVETIDGISQACTYLDFPVVSGNVSFYNETNNQAIAPTPTIGGVGIIRNLDNIITKELKEIGSYIFVVGKTIGHLYQSEFFREVLGIKEGPPP
;
A
#
# COMPACT_ATOMS: atom_id res chain seq x y z
N GLY A 1 25.18 -3.88 10.83
CA GLY A 1 23.89 -4.49 11.12
C GLY A 1 23.29 -5.18 9.92
N ASP A 2 22.14 -5.78 10.07
CA ASP A 2 21.49 -6.57 9.02
C ASP A 2 20.56 -5.74 8.11
N THR A 3 20.40 -4.45 8.38
CA THR A 3 19.66 -3.52 7.50
C THR A 3 20.48 -3.26 6.24
N ILE A 4 19.92 -3.58 5.08
CA ILE A 4 20.57 -3.43 3.77
C ILE A 4 20.13 -2.14 3.09
N GLN A 5 18.82 -1.86 3.04
CA GLN A 5 18.29 -0.64 2.46
C GLN A 5 18.32 0.49 3.50
N LYS A 6 18.93 1.62 3.13
CA LYS A 6 18.94 2.82 3.97
C LYS A 6 17.55 3.47 4.04
N PRO A 7 17.23 4.25 5.08
CA PRO A 7 15.98 5.01 5.16
C PRO A 7 15.76 5.89 3.93
N GLY A 8 14.49 6.07 3.55
CA GLY A 8 14.06 6.85 2.40
C GLY A 8 13.81 6.05 1.12
N GLY A 9 13.85 4.73 1.18
CA GLY A 9 13.30 3.84 0.14
C GLY A 9 11.85 3.45 0.44
N ASP A 10 11.17 2.85 -0.55
CA ASP A 10 9.76 2.46 -0.44
C ASP A 10 9.56 1.17 0.38
N SER A 11 10.61 0.38 0.54
CA SER A 11 10.62 -0.81 1.40
C SER A 11 11.90 -0.88 2.24
N ALA A 12 11.77 -1.36 3.47
CA ALA A 12 12.92 -1.75 4.28
C ALA A 12 13.43 -3.12 3.83
N VAL A 13 14.74 -3.32 3.83
CA VAL A 13 15.35 -4.61 3.51
C VAL A 13 16.28 -5.03 4.64
N VAL A 14 16.05 -6.24 5.16
CA VAL A 14 16.83 -6.86 6.22
C VAL A 14 17.45 -8.15 5.71
N ARG A 15 18.74 -8.34 5.96
CA ARG A 15 19.46 -9.58 5.64
C ARG A 15 18.95 -10.75 6.49
N ILE A 16 18.81 -11.91 5.88
CA ILE A 16 18.70 -13.17 6.64
C ILE A 16 20.10 -13.55 7.09
N HIS A 17 20.34 -13.52 8.41
CA HIS A 17 21.67 -13.75 8.98
C HIS A 17 22.32 -15.03 8.44
N GLY A 18 23.60 -14.91 8.06
CA GLY A 18 24.37 -16.03 7.49
C GLY A 18 23.97 -16.44 6.06
N LYS A 19 23.08 -15.69 5.39
CA LYS A 19 22.65 -15.98 4.02
C LYS A 19 22.83 -14.75 3.11
N ASN A 20 23.02 -14.99 1.81
CA ASN A 20 22.95 -13.93 0.79
C ASN A 20 21.49 -13.72 0.31
N LYS A 21 20.57 -13.63 1.27
CA LYS A 21 19.14 -13.42 1.07
C LYS A 21 18.63 -12.32 2.00
N GLY A 22 17.55 -11.66 1.60
CA GLY A 22 16.90 -10.63 2.40
C GLY A 22 15.38 -10.80 2.45
N VAL A 23 14.79 -10.18 3.47
CA VAL A 23 13.36 -9.94 3.59
C VAL A 23 13.13 -8.46 3.34
N ALA A 24 12.24 -8.16 2.42
CA ALA A 24 11.72 -6.80 2.21
C ALA A 24 10.37 -6.67 2.92
N VAL A 25 10.14 -5.52 3.54
CA VAL A 25 8.88 -5.21 4.22
C VAL A 25 8.46 -3.77 3.90
N THR A 26 7.16 -3.57 3.72
CA THR A 26 6.53 -2.26 3.54
C THR A 26 5.27 -2.15 4.37
N VAL A 27 4.84 -0.93 4.63
CA VAL A 27 3.55 -0.64 5.28
C VAL A 27 2.91 0.52 4.56
N ASP A 28 1.70 0.31 4.06
CA ASP A 28 0.98 1.27 3.23
C ASP A 28 -0.47 1.46 3.70
N SER A 29 -1.01 2.66 3.52
CA SER A 29 -2.40 2.99 3.82
C SER A 29 -2.85 4.23 3.04
N SER A 30 -4.08 4.19 2.49
CA SER A 30 -4.65 5.28 1.70
C SER A 30 -6.10 5.57 2.14
N ALA A 31 -6.26 6.05 3.37
CA ALA A 31 -7.57 6.26 3.99
C ALA A 31 -8.49 7.20 3.17
N HIS A 32 -7.96 8.25 2.55
CA HIS A 32 -8.75 9.16 1.75
C HIS A 32 -9.21 8.55 0.41
N TYR A 33 -8.45 7.64 -0.17
CA TYR A 33 -8.90 6.88 -1.34
C TYR A 33 -10.04 5.93 -0.97
N CYS A 34 -9.91 5.23 0.16
CA CYS A 34 -10.98 4.37 0.68
C CYS A 34 -12.23 5.16 1.08
N LEU A 35 -12.09 6.40 1.53
CA LEU A 35 -13.23 7.28 1.82
C LEU A 35 -13.95 7.70 0.55
N ALA A 36 -13.23 7.98 -0.53
CA ALA A 36 -13.77 8.38 -1.81
C ALA A 36 -14.41 7.23 -2.59
N ASN A 37 -13.76 6.07 -2.60
CA ASN A 37 -14.26 4.82 -3.19
C ASN A 37 -13.60 3.64 -2.45
N PRO A 38 -14.33 2.94 -1.58
CA PRO A 38 -13.76 1.89 -0.74
C PRO A 38 -13.15 0.73 -1.54
N THR A 39 -13.80 0.30 -2.63
CA THR A 39 -13.31 -0.80 -3.46
C THR A 39 -12.00 -0.44 -4.16
N ASP A 40 -11.94 0.72 -4.80
CA ASP A 40 -10.73 1.14 -5.50
C ASP A 40 -9.61 1.51 -4.53
N GLY A 41 -9.95 2.16 -3.40
CA GLY A 41 -8.98 2.41 -2.32
C GLY A 41 -8.38 1.12 -1.75
N GLY A 42 -9.22 0.08 -1.57
CA GLY A 42 -8.77 -1.25 -1.15
C GLY A 42 -7.83 -1.92 -2.16
N LYS A 43 -8.11 -1.80 -3.45
CA LYS A 43 -7.20 -2.28 -4.51
C LYS A 43 -5.87 -1.52 -4.48
N GLN A 44 -5.94 -0.21 -4.39
CA GLN A 44 -4.75 0.64 -4.50
C GLN A 44 -3.75 0.42 -3.38
N VAL A 45 -4.20 0.28 -2.12
CA VAL A 45 -3.30 0.06 -1.00
C VAL A 45 -2.55 -1.28 -1.12
N VAL A 46 -3.20 -2.34 -1.65
CA VAL A 46 -2.52 -3.62 -1.94
C VAL A 46 -1.53 -3.47 -3.09
N CYS A 47 -1.94 -2.79 -4.17
CA CYS A 47 -1.06 -2.55 -5.32
C CYS A 47 0.15 -1.68 -4.96
N GLU A 48 -0.01 -0.71 -4.06
CA GLU A 48 1.08 0.12 -3.55
C GLU A 48 2.09 -0.73 -2.78
N ALA A 49 1.63 -1.52 -1.81
CA ALA A 49 2.48 -2.44 -1.06
C ALA A 49 3.25 -3.41 -1.99
N TRP A 50 2.57 -3.95 -3.00
CA TRP A 50 3.20 -4.84 -3.99
C TRP A 50 4.29 -4.12 -4.79
N ARG A 51 4.00 -2.91 -5.31
CA ARG A 51 4.99 -2.10 -6.07
C ARG A 51 6.19 -1.71 -5.22
N ASN A 52 5.96 -1.35 -3.95
CA ASN A 52 7.02 -0.97 -3.02
C ASN A 52 7.98 -2.14 -2.77
N LEU A 53 7.49 -3.36 -2.70
CA LEU A 53 8.34 -4.56 -2.61
C LEU A 53 9.13 -4.81 -3.89
N ILE A 54 8.49 -4.66 -5.06
CA ILE A 54 9.15 -4.83 -6.36
C ILE A 54 10.25 -3.77 -6.56
N SER A 55 10.04 -2.53 -6.10
CA SER A 55 10.97 -1.41 -6.27
C SER A 55 12.36 -1.68 -5.67
N VAL A 56 12.46 -2.56 -4.69
CA VAL A 56 13.74 -2.97 -4.08
C VAL A 56 14.29 -4.31 -4.64
N GLY A 57 13.66 -4.85 -5.66
CA GLY A 57 14.06 -6.12 -6.29
C GLY A 57 13.60 -7.36 -5.53
N SER A 58 12.61 -7.24 -4.66
CA SER A 58 12.04 -8.39 -3.97
C SER A 58 10.91 -9.05 -4.76
N ASN A 59 10.67 -10.32 -4.47
CA ASN A 59 9.48 -11.04 -4.91
C ASN A 59 8.43 -10.96 -3.80
N PRO A 60 7.30 -10.25 -3.99
CA PRO A 60 6.22 -10.19 -3.01
C PRO A 60 5.66 -11.59 -2.74
N ILE A 61 5.38 -11.92 -1.48
CA ILE A 61 4.93 -13.29 -1.10
C ILE A 61 3.66 -13.30 -0.29
N ALA A 62 3.42 -12.30 0.56
CA ALA A 62 2.24 -12.26 1.41
C ALA A 62 2.02 -10.88 2.02
N ILE A 63 0.78 -10.63 2.45
CA ILE A 63 0.42 -9.46 3.24
C ILE A 63 -0.17 -9.83 4.60
N THR A 64 -0.06 -8.90 5.52
CA THR A 64 -0.92 -8.77 6.71
C THR A 64 -1.76 -7.52 6.57
N ASN A 65 -2.95 -7.49 7.14
CA ASN A 65 -3.76 -6.28 7.15
C ASN A 65 -4.12 -5.85 8.59
N CYS A 66 -4.25 -4.54 8.79
CA CYS A 66 -4.78 -3.94 10.00
C CYS A 66 -5.93 -3.02 9.57
N LEU A 67 -7.17 -3.46 9.77
CA LEU A 67 -8.36 -2.79 9.26
C LEU A 67 -8.99 -1.94 10.37
N ASN A 68 -9.05 -0.62 10.18
CA ASN A 68 -9.58 0.31 11.16
C ASN A 68 -10.78 1.05 10.58
N PHE A 69 -11.95 0.89 11.23
CA PHE A 69 -13.22 1.44 10.78
C PHE A 69 -14.02 1.99 11.98
N GLY A 70 -15.01 2.82 11.71
CA GLY A 70 -15.92 3.34 12.70
C GLY A 70 -16.90 2.29 13.26
N ASN A 71 -18.06 2.73 13.72
CA ASN A 71 -19.10 1.85 14.28
C ASN A 71 -19.75 1.01 13.17
N PRO A 72 -19.60 -0.33 13.18
CA PRO A 72 -20.13 -1.24 12.16
C PRO A 72 -21.67 -1.36 12.18
N GLU A 73 -22.34 -0.90 13.22
CA GLU A 73 -23.82 -0.85 13.31
C GLU A 73 -24.41 0.25 12.41
N LYS A 74 -23.56 1.17 11.91
CA LYS A 74 -23.94 2.19 10.93
C LYS A 74 -23.81 1.61 9.53
N ASP A 75 -24.89 1.52 8.77
CA ASP A 75 -24.94 0.94 7.42
C ASP A 75 -23.83 1.46 6.51
N LYS A 76 -23.58 2.78 6.53
CA LYS A 76 -22.51 3.41 5.73
C LYS A 76 -21.14 2.85 6.08
N VAL A 77 -20.83 2.67 7.37
CA VAL A 77 -19.52 2.16 7.83
C VAL A 77 -19.37 0.70 7.45
N MET A 78 -20.42 -0.10 7.63
CA MET A 78 -20.42 -1.50 7.23
C MET A 78 -20.27 -1.65 5.70
N GLY A 79 -20.96 -0.81 4.91
CA GLY A 79 -20.79 -0.77 3.46
C GLY A 79 -19.35 -0.47 3.06
N GLN A 80 -18.74 0.57 3.64
CA GLN A 80 -17.33 0.90 3.40
C GLN A 80 -16.38 -0.27 3.75
N PHE A 81 -16.64 -0.96 4.86
CA PHE A 81 -15.85 -2.12 5.27
C PHE A 81 -15.94 -3.26 4.25
N VAL A 82 -17.15 -3.66 3.86
CA VAL A 82 -17.38 -4.74 2.90
C VAL A 82 -16.74 -4.42 1.54
N GLU A 83 -16.98 -3.23 1.01
CA GLU A 83 -16.41 -2.80 -0.27
C GLU A 83 -14.87 -2.71 -0.24
N THR A 84 -14.30 -2.26 0.88
CA THR A 84 -12.83 -2.24 1.04
C THR A 84 -12.25 -3.65 1.05
N ILE A 85 -12.87 -4.59 1.76
CA ILE A 85 -12.46 -6.00 1.78
C ILE A 85 -12.56 -6.61 0.37
N ASP A 86 -13.63 -6.31 -0.38
CA ASP A 86 -13.79 -6.78 -1.75
C ASP A 86 -12.64 -6.26 -2.64
N GLY A 87 -12.31 -4.97 -2.57
CA GLY A 87 -11.19 -4.38 -3.29
C GLY A 87 -9.84 -5.03 -2.94
N ILE A 88 -9.56 -5.22 -1.65
CA ILE A 88 -8.35 -5.92 -1.19
C ILE A 88 -8.31 -7.34 -1.76
N SER A 89 -9.42 -8.09 -1.69
CA SER A 89 -9.51 -9.46 -2.18
C SER A 89 -9.25 -9.56 -3.68
N GLN A 90 -9.84 -8.65 -4.47
CA GLN A 90 -9.61 -8.59 -5.91
C GLN A 90 -8.14 -8.37 -6.26
N ALA A 91 -7.49 -7.38 -5.62
CA ALA A 91 -6.08 -7.09 -5.85
C ALA A 91 -5.16 -8.25 -5.40
N CYS A 92 -5.41 -8.83 -4.22
CA CYS A 92 -4.65 -9.97 -3.73
C CYS A 92 -4.74 -11.17 -4.66
N THR A 93 -5.94 -11.45 -5.19
CA THR A 93 -6.15 -12.56 -6.14
C THR A 93 -5.44 -12.29 -7.47
N TYR A 94 -5.54 -11.08 -8.00
CA TYR A 94 -4.90 -10.71 -9.26
C TYR A 94 -3.37 -10.75 -9.20
N LEU A 95 -2.79 -10.33 -8.07
CA LEU A 95 -1.34 -10.20 -7.88
C LEU A 95 -0.70 -11.47 -7.30
N ASP A 96 -1.47 -12.53 -7.01
CA ASP A 96 -1.01 -13.70 -6.26
C ASP A 96 -0.29 -13.30 -4.95
N PHE A 97 -0.96 -12.42 -4.17
CA PHE A 97 -0.40 -11.79 -2.99
C PHE A 97 -1.31 -12.01 -1.78
N PRO A 98 -1.29 -13.24 -1.20
CA PRO A 98 -2.28 -13.68 -0.23
C PRO A 98 -2.19 -12.98 1.11
N VAL A 99 -3.36 -12.81 1.74
CA VAL A 99 -3.47 -12.37 3.14
C VAL A 99 -3.19 -13.57 4.06
N VAL A 100 -2.15 -13.51 4.88
CA VAL A 100 -1.77 -14.60 5.80
C VAL A 100 -2.05 -14.29 7.26
N SER A 101 -2.29 -13.02 7.59
CA SER A 101 -2.70 -12.59 8.93
C SER A 101 -3.37 -11.22 8.86
N GLY A 102 -3.93 -10.79 9.98
CA GLY A 102 -4.51 -9.46 10.09
C GLY A 102 -5.35 -9.28 11.34
N ASN A 103 -5.88 -8.06 11.49
CA ASN A 103 -6.84 -7.73 12.52
C ASN A 103 -7.87 -6.72 12.02
N VAL A 104 -8.99 -6.66 12.71
CA VAL A 104 -10.02 -5.64 12.53
C VAL A 104 -10.21 -4.88 13.84
N SER A 105 -10.26 -3.57 13.74
CA SER A 105 -10.64 -2.66 14.84
C SER A 105 -11.85 -1.85 14.40
N PHE A 106 -12.93 -1.95 15.14
CA PHE A 106 -14.16 -1.20 14.95
C PHE A 106 -14.39 -0.17 16.05
N TYR A 107 -15.46 0.62 15.90
CA TYR A 107 -15.86 1.69 16.83
C TYR A 107 -14.80 2.80 17.00
N ASN A 108 -13.96 3.00 15.97
CA ASN A 108 -13.00 4.11 15.98
C ASN A 108 -13.71 5.41 15.60
N GLU A 109 -14.21 6.10 16.61
CA GLU A 109 -14.99 7.31 16.47
C GLU A 109 -14.56 8.38 17.50
N THR A 110 -14.69 9.64 17.13
CA THR A 110 -14.55 10.79 18.02
C THR A 110 -15.77 11.70 17.86
N ASN A 111 -16.46 12.02 18.94
CA ASN A 111 -17.68 12.85 18.92
C ASN A 111 -18.73 12.32 17.93
N ASN A 112 -18.99 11.02 17.91
CA ASN A 112 -19.88 10.32 16.98
C ASN A 112 -19.49 10.41 15.48
N GLN A 113 -18.31 10.89 15.16
CA GLN A 113 -17.75 10.89 13.82
C GLN A 113 -16.79 9.72 13.66
N ALA A 114 -17.09 8.85 12.71
CA ALA A 114 -16.20 7.75 12.33
C ALA A 114 -14.90 8.29 11.74
N ILE A 115 -13.79 7.59 11.99
CA ILE A 115 -12.57 7.79 11.21
C ILE A 115 -12.83 7.46 9.74
N ALA A 116 -12.00 7.96 8.84
CA ALA A 116 -11.99 7.47 7.46
C ALA A 116 -11.66 5.96 7.44
N PRO A 117 -12.20 5.19 6.48
CA PRO A 117 -11.83 3.79 6.28
C PRO A 117 -10.32 3.66 6.14
N THR A 118 -9.66 2.99 7.07
CA THR A 118 -8.19 2.96 7.15
C THR A 118 -7.69 1.51 7.15
N PRO A 119 -7.69 0.84 5.99
CA PRO A 119 -6.95 -0.39 5.83
C PRO A 119 -5.46 -0.07 5.77
N THR A 120 -4.67 -0.71 6.62
CA THR A 120 -3.21 -0.64 6.59
C THR A 120 -2.68 -2.01 6.17
N ILE A 121 -1.89 -2.04 5.11
CA ILE A 121 -1.34 -3.26 4.53
C ILE A 121 0.14 -3.35 4.86
N GLY A 122 0.54 -4.43 5.52
CA GLY A 122 1.94 -4.80 5.69
C GLY A 122 2.33 -5.82 4.64
N GLY A 123 3.19 -5.45 3.69
CA GLY A 123 3.68 -6.35 2.65
C GLY A 123 5.01 -6.99 3.02
N VAL A 124 5.18 -8.26 2.66
CA VAL A 124 6.43 -9.01 2.83
C VAL A 124 6.87 -9.59 1.50
N GLY A 125 8.16 -9.45 1.20
CA GLY A 125 8.78 -10.04 0.02
C GLY A 125 10.15 -10.64 0.30
N ILE A 126 10.63 -11.49 -0.60
CA ILE A 126 11.92 -12.15 -0.49
C ILE A 126 12.85 -11.68 -1.60
N ILE A 127 14.07 -11.30 -1.22
CA ILE A 127 15.20 -11.10 -2.11
C ILE A 127 16.06 -12.36 -2.06
N ARG A 128 16.07 -13.10 -3.17
CA ARG A 128 16.76 -14.40 -3.24
C ARG A 128 18.28 -14.27 -3.30
N ASN A 129 18.76 -13.13 -3.80
CA ASN A 129 20.18 -12.78 -3.87
C ASN A 129 20.33 -11.27 -3.64
N LEU A 130 21.00 -10.90 -2.55
CA LEU A 130 21.22 -9.50 -2.16
C LEU A 130 22.11 -8.71 -3.14
N ASP A 131 22.88 -9.38 -4.00
CA ASP A 131 23.64 -8.70 -5.05
C ASP A 131 22.73 -8.05 -6.10
N ASN A 132 21.48 -8.50 -6.19
CA ASN A 132 20.45 -8.00 -7.11
C ASN A 132 19.52 -6.96 -6.49
N ILE A 133 19.84 -6.42 -5.31
CA ILE A 133 19.01 -5.39 -4.68
C ILE A 133 18.94 -4.14 -5.56
N ILE A 134 17.77 -3.57 -5.66
CA ILE A 134 17.54 -2.32 -6.37
C ILE A 134 17.47 -1.19 -5.34
N THR A 135 18.17 -0.11 -5.62
CA THR A 135 18.17 1.10 -4.79
C THR A 135 17.63 2.28 -5.60
N LYS A 136 17.23 3.35 -4.92
CA LYS A 136 16.63 4.54 -5.56
C LYS A 136 17.63 5.41 -6.33
N GLU A 137 18.92 5.19 -6.14
CA GLU A 137 19.94 5.99 -6.79
C GLU A 137 20.08 5.65 -8.28
N LEU A 138 20.15 6.67 -9.12
CA LEU A 138 20.56 6.53 -10.51
C LEU A 138 22.08 6.26 -10.56
N LYS A 139 22.48 5.09 -11.04
CA LYS A 139 23.87 4.60 -10.93
C LYS A 139 24.76 5.01 -12.09
N GLU A 140 24.21 5.10 -13.31
CA GLU A 140 24.98 5.30 -14.54
C GLU A 140 24.41 6.43 -15.38
N ILE A 141 25.30 7.29 -15.91
CA ILE A 141 24.92 8.33 -16.88
C ILE A 141 24.56 7.66 -18.20
N GLY A 142 23.43 8.05 -18.78
CA GLY A 142 22.93 7.47 -20.03
C GLY A 142 21.98 6.30 -19.85
N SER A 143 21.64 5.92 -18.62
CA SER A 143 20.59 4.93 -18.36
C SER A 143 19.23 5.40 -18.89
N TYR A 144 18.45 4.49 -19.45
CA TYR A 144 17.09 4.78 -19.88
C TYR A 144 16.14 4.86 -18.70
N ILE A 145 15.21 5.82 -18.79
CA ILE A 145 14.10 5.97 -17.83
C ILE A 145 12.81 5.60 -18.55
N PHE A 146 12.06 4.66 -17.98
CA PHE A 146 10.79 4.20 -18.53
C PHE A 146 9.64 4.60 -17.61
N VAL A 147 8.50 4.96 -18.21
CA VAL A 147 7.21 5.10 -17.52
C VAL A 147 6.37 3.89 -17.89
N VAL A 148 5.96 3.13 -16.87
CA VAL A 148 5.09 1.96 -17.04
C VAL A 148 3.65 2.37 -16.76
N GLY A 149 2.78 2.13 -17.73
CA GLY A 149 1.36 2.49 -17.67
C GLY A 149 1.01 3.72 -18.49
N LYS A 150 -0.27 4.06 -18.48
CA LYS A 150 -0.82 5.20 -19.23
C LYS A 150 -1.05 6.39 -18.28
N THR A 151 -0.44 7.52 -18.59
CA THR A 151 -0.70 8.78 -17.87
C THR A 151 -1.93 9.45 -18.48
N ILE A 152 -3.00 9.60 -17.68
CA ILE A 152 -4.28 10.17 -18.13
C ILE A 152 -4.61 11.52 -17.50
N GLY A 153 -3.69 12.10 -16.71
CA GLY A 153 -3.87 13.42 -16.10
C GLY A 153 -4.90 13.47 -14.98
N HIS A 154 -5.14 12.35 -14.29
CA HIS A 154 -6.04 12.30 -13.15
C HIS A 154 -5.44 13.06 -11.95
N LEU A 155 -6.20 14.00 -11.36
CA LEU A 155 -5.74 14.85 -10.26
C LEU A 155 -6.60 14.76 -8.99
N TYR A 156 -7.77 14.12 -9.05
CA TYR A 156 -8.61 13.94 -7.86
C TYR A 156 -7.88 13.14 -6.78
N GLN A 157 -8.14 13.47 -5.52
CA GLN A 157 -7.48 12.90 -4.34
C GLN A 157 -5.96 13.20 -4.24
N SER A 158 -5.40 14.01 -5.15
CA SER A 158 -4.01 14.48 -5.04
C SER A 158 -3.87 15.55 -3.93
N GLU A 159 -2.68 15.69 -3.40
CA GLU A 159 -2.35 16.77 -2.46
C GLU A 159 -2.61 18.17 -3.08
N PHE A 160 -2.39 18.32 -4.39
CA PHE A 160 -2.68 19.57 -5.08
C PHE A 160 -4.17 19.93 -5.02
N PHE A 161 -5.06 18.98 -5.31
CA PHE A 161 -6.50 19.22 -5.24
C PHE A 161 -6.95 19.48 -3.79
N ARG A 162 -6.46 18.70 -2.85
CA ARG A 162 -6.88 18.77 -1.44
C ARG A 162 -6.35 20.00 -0.72
N GLU A 163 -5.05 20.27 -0.83
CA GLU A 163 -4.37 21.30 -0.02
C GLU A 163 -4.29 22.66 -0.74
N VAL A 164 -4.18 22.67 -2.07
CA VAL A 164 -4.08 23.93 -2.83
C VAL A 164 -5.45 24.43 -3.28
N LEU A 165 -6.29 23.55 -3.81
CA LEU A 165 -7.60 23.92 -4.33
C LEU A 165 -8.75 23.71 -3.33
N GLY A 166 -8.52 23.04 -2.21
CA GLY A 166 -9.55 22.73 -1.21
C GLY A 166 -10.61 21.70 -1.67
N ILE A 167 -10.35 20.98 -2.77
CA ILE A 167 -11.26 20.01 -3.36
C ILE A 167 -10.96 18.63 -2.78
N LYS A 168 -11.87 18.12 -1.96
CA LYS A 168 -11.73 16.81 -1.29
C LYS A 168 -12.58 15.71 -1.94
N GLU A 169 -13.36 16.05 -2.96
CA GLU A 169 -14.27 15.17 -3.66
C GLU A 169 -13.65 14.63 -4.95
N GLY A 170 -14.27 13.58 -5.50
CA GLY A 170 -13.86 12.91 -6.72
C GLY A 170 -13.28 11.52 -6.48
N PRO A 171 -13.27 10.67 -7.54
CA PRO A 171 -12.78 9.30 -7.42
C PRO A 171 -11.27 9.26 -7.17
N PRO A 172 -10.74 8.19 -6.57
CA PRO A 172 -9.30 7.93 -6.52
C PRO A 172 -8.76 7.61 -7.92
N PRO A 173 -7.47 7.77 -8.16
CA PRO A 173 -6.84 7.46 -9.44
C PRO A 173 -6.86 5.96 -9.79
#